data_7675065ce49ec99761623ab61dbe6855
#
_entry.id   7675065ce49ec99761623ab61dbe6855
#
_cell.length_a   1.000
_cell.length_b   1.000
_cell.length_c   1.000
_cell.angle_alpha   90.00
_cell.angle_beta   90.00
_cell.angle_gamma   90.00
#
_symmetry.space_group_name_H-M   'P 1'
#
loop_
_entity.id
_entity.type
_entity.pdbx_description
1 polymer ?
#
loop_
_entity_poly.entity_id
_entity_poly.type
_entity_poly.pdbx_seq_one_letter_code
_entity_poly.pdbx_strand_id
1 'polypeptide(L)'
;MPNGYIRQRLTEAAEEATDRVEEARTAPSRLVALNKLQWAQSEARYAAAGWAFVDRGLAEAELRSEHQAIVSEANSFDSEFAYLGTDPITASLVYGQAERFLDSVLDDGRTPTSRKSSQLLTVAEWGDHVETARVQLDDARYLYDRYQSTLPDDAGSVADTLSTAVETLRSDLQHRRKGLPEAPTDDDNRLRWRLRDDIRSNAESSVDRVDEAPGPATALSMATRGLTALLAHDRLTDRLEDGETFGVETAADVRDARTAAVDAITAALDESPRTALVRPILADAARSVSFADDRLAAFDGDVRPSRLDHPIVEYTAATLRARSVPAASETVLDALDT
;
A
#
# COMPACT_ATOMS: atom_id res chain seq x y z
N MET A 1 -18.89 -19.05 30.92
CA MET A 1 -17.96 -17.92 31.15
C MET A 1 -16.65 -18.23 30.44
N PRO A 2 -16.11 -17.30 29.60
CA PRO A 2 -14.80 -17.50 28.99
C PRO A 2 -13.71 -17.61 30.05
N ASN A 3 -12.64 -18.36 29.76
CA ASN A 3 -11.48 -18.42 30.65
C ASN A 3 -10.78 -17.05 30.73
N GLY A 4 -9.87 -16.88 31.69
CA GLY A 4 -9.20 -15.60 31.94
C GLY A 4 -8.51 -15.02 30.70
N TYR A 5 -7.83 -15.85 29.90
CA TYR A 5 -7.15 -15.47 28.67
C TYR A 5 -8.12 -14.92 27.61
N ILE A 6 -9.22 -15.63 27.35
CA ILE A 6 -10.21 -15.20 26.36
C ILE A 6 -10.86 -13.89 26.77
N ARG A 7 -11.22 -13.74 28.05
CA ARG A 7 -11.78 -12.48 28.57
C ARG A 7 -10.80 -11.34 28.36
N GLN A 8 -9.54 -11.55 28.67
CA GLN A 8 -8.49 -10.55 28.50
C GLN A 8 -8.40 -10.13 27.02
N ARG A 9 -8.37 -11.07 26.07
CA ARG A 9 -8.29 -10.76 24.62
C ARG A 9 -9.48 -9.93 24.14
N LEU A 10 -10.71 -10.25 24.58
CA LEU A 10 -11.89 -9.45 24.21
C LEU A 10 -11.90 -8.07 24.85
N THR A 11 -11.36 -7.95 26.08
CA THR A 11 -11.25 -6.64 26.74
C THR A 11 -10.16 -5.79 26.07
N GLU A 12 -9.00 -6.36 25.76
CA GLU A 12 -7.94 -5.68 25.03
C GLU A 12 -8.42 -5.16 23.66
N ALA A 13 -9.18 -5.94 22.90
CA ALA A 13 -9.76 -5.49 21.63
C ALA A 13 -10.74 -4.31 21.81
N ALA A 14 -11.58 -4.34 22.85
CA ALA A 14 -12.48 -3.24 23.14
C ALA A 14 -11.74 -1.96 23.59
N GLU A 15 -10.65 -2.10 24.36
CA GLU A 15 -9.77 -1.00 24.75
C GLU A 15 -9.05 -0.45 23.54
N GLU A 16 -8.48 -1.30 22.67
CA GLU A 16 -7.80 -0.89 21.44
C GLU A 16 -8.77 -0.14 20.51
N ALA A 17 -10.00 -0.59 20.36
CA ALA A 17 -11.03 0.14 19.62
C ALA A 17 -11.23 1.56 20.15
N THR A 18 -11.28 1.72 21.48
CA THR A 18 -11.44 3.03 22.13
C THR A 18 -10.22 3.93 21.88
N ASP A 19 -9.02 3.38 22.03
CA ASP A 19 -7.77 4.10 21.81
C ASP A 19 -7.66 4.59 20.36
N ARG A 20 -8.05 3.75 19.37
CA ARG A 20 -8.07 4.13 17.95
C ARG A 20 -9.05 5.26 17.66
N VAL A 21 -10.21 5.31 18.33
CA VAL A 21 -11.14 6.44 18.22
C VAL A 21 -10.51 7.73 18.76
N GLU A 22 -9.83 7.69 19.90
CA GLU A 22 -9.13 8.85 20.44
C GLU A 22 -7.97 9.31 19.52
N GLU A 23 -7.21 8.36 18.99
CA GLU A 23 -6.17 8.66 18.01
C GLU A 23 -6.74 9.28 16.72
N ALA A 24 -7.93 8.85 16.27
CA ALA A 24 -8.59 9.42 15.10
C ALA A 24 -8.94 10.90 15.29
N ARG A 25 -9.31 11.30 16.52
CA ARG A 25 -9.64 12.71 16.87
C ARG A 25 -8.45 13.65 16.72
N THR A 26 -7.24 13.15 16.92
CA THR A 26 -5.99 13.91 16.88
C THR A 26 -5.18 13.63 15.61
N ALA A 27 -5.75 12.90 14.65
CA ALA A 27 -5.08 12.49 13.43
C ALA A 27 -4.68 13.71 12.56
N PRO A 28 -3.49 13.68 11.92
CA PRO A 28 -2.97 14.81 11.14
C PRO A 28 -3.76 15.08 9.85
N SER A 29 -4.59 14.13 9.42
CA SER A 29 -5.44 14.28 8.24
C SER A 29 -6.72 13.44 8.37
N ARG A 30 -7.76 13.82 7.58
CA ARG A 30 -9.01 13.08 7.52
C ARG A 30 -8.83 11.64 7.07
N LEU A 31 -7.89 11.39 6.15
CA LEU A 31 -7.61 10.03 5.67
C LEU A 31 -7.00 9.16 6.78
N VAL A 32 -6.06 9.69 7.54
CA VAL A 32 -5.50 8.97 8.70
C VAL A 32 -6.57 8.74 9.76
N ALA A 33 -7.47 9.71 10.00
CA ALA A 33 -8.61 9.53 10.90
C ALA A 33 -9.53 8.40 10.45
N LEU A 34 -9.89 8.36 9.16
CA LEU A 34 -10.73 7.28 8.59
C LEU A 34 -10.09 5.91 8.78
N ASN A 35 -8.83 5.75 8.44
CA ASN A 35 -8.12 4.48 8.64
C ASN A 35 -8.13 4.02 10.09
N LYS A 36 -7.95 4.95 11.05
CA LYS A 36 -8.03 4.62 12.47
C LYS A 36 -9.44 4.21 12.91
N LEU A 37 -10.47 4.86 12.36
CA LEU A 37 -11.86 4.52 12.64
C LEU A 37 -12.26 3.15 12.06
N GLN A 38 -11.76 2.78 10.88
CA GLN A 38 -11.94 1.43 10.32
C GLN A 38 -11.39 0.36 11.27
N TRP A 39 -10.15 0.54 11.73
CA TRP A 39 -9.55 -0.38 12.71
C TRP A 39 -10.34 -0.45 14.01
N ALA A 40 -10.81 0.71 14.50
CA ALA A 40 -11.64 0.77 15.70
C ALA A 40 -12.95 -0.02 15.54
N GLN A 41 -13.61 0.07 14.39
CA GLN A 41 -14.83 -0.68 14.08
C GLN A 41 -14.59 -2.19 14.06
N SER A 42 -13.52 -2.65 13.40
CA SER A 42 -13.15 -4.06 13.35
C SER A 42 -12.83 -4.62 14.74
N GLU A 43 -12.02 -3.96 15.53
CA GLU A 43 -11.71 -4.38 16.92
C GLU A 43 -12.95 -4.39 17.82
N ALA A 44 -13.82 -3.38 17.71
CA ALA A 44 -15.07 -3.34 18.44
C ALA A 44 -15.99 -4.51 18.06
N ARG A 45 -16.08 -4.85 16.76
CA ARG A 45 -16.88 -5.97 16.28
C ARG A 45 -16.29 -7.31 16.69
N TYR A 46 -14.97 -7.45 16.69
CA TYR A 46 -14.27 -8.62 17.25
C TYR A 46 -14.71 -8.87 18.70
N ALA A 47 -14.58 -7.86 19.56
CA ALA A 47 -14.99 -7.96 20.97
C ALA A 47 -16.49 -8.26 21.11
N ALA A 48 -17.34 -7.54 20.38
CA ALA A 48 -18.79 -7.70 20.43
C ALA A 48 -19.26 -9.09 20.00
N ALA A 49 -18.68 -9.65 18.93
CA ALA A 49 -19.01 -11.00 18.46
C ALA A 49 -18.58 -12.06 19.47
N GLY A 50 -17.39 -11.93 20.07
CA GLY A 50 -16.93 -12.83 21.12
C GLY A 50 -17.83 -12.82 22.35
N TRP A 51 -18.28 -11.66 22.81
CA TRP A 51 -19.25 -11.56 23.92
C TRP A 51 -20.63 -12.08 23.51
N ALA A 52 -21.09 -11.80 22.29
CA ALA A 52 -22.36 -12.31 21.79
C ALA A 52 -22.42 -13.84 21.70
N PHE A 53 -21.28 -14.49 21.40
CA PHE A 53 -21.17 -15.95 21.48
C PHE A 53 -21.49 -16.47 22.91
N VAL A 54 -21.00 -15.78 23.94
CA VAL A 54 -21.22 -16.17 25.34
C VAL A 54 -22.64 -15.89 25.80
N ASP A 55 -23.16 -14.70 25.46
CA ASP A 55 -24.40 -14.17 26.04
C ASP A 55 -25.65 -14.68 25.33
N ARG A 56 -25.61 -14.84 24.00
CA ARG A 56 -26.76 -15.21 23.18
C ARG A 56 -26.51 -16.38 22.23
N GLY A 57 -25.31 -16.99 22.27
CA GLY A 57 -24.98 -18.13 21.43
C GLY A 57 -24.81 -17.78 19.95
N LEU A 58 -24.28 -16.57 19.63
CA LEU A 58 -23.98 -16.20 18.25
C LEU A 58 -23.14 -17.27 17.57
N ALA A 59 -23.64 -17.82 16.46
CA ALA A 59 -22.98 -18.91 15.77
C ALA A 59 -22.06 -18.38 14.65
N GLU A 60 -20.93 -19.06 14.43
CA GLU A 60 -20.04 -18.80 13.28
C GLU A 60 -20.79 -18.80 11.95
N ALA A 61 -21.78 -19.71 11.79
CA ALA A 61 -22.60 -19.82 10.58
C ALA A 61 -23.40 -18.54 10.27
N GLU A 62 -23.84 -17.79 11.29
CA GLU A 62 -24.55 -16.53 11.12
C GLU A 62 -23.62 -15.47 10.53
N LEU A 63 -22.39 -15.36 11.05
CA LEU A 63 -21.39 -14.41 10.56
C LEU A 63 -20.89 -14.77 9.16
N ARG A 64 -20.74 -16.07 8.86
CA ARG A 64 -20.45 -16.52 7.49
C ARG A 64 -21.54 -16.15 6.51
N SER A 65 -22.80 -16.30 6.90
CA SER A 65 -23.94 -15.89 6.05
C SER A 65 -23.98 -14.38 5.84
N GLU A 66 -23.68 -13.60 6.89
CA GLU A 66 -23.54 -12.14 6.79
C GLU A 66 -22.42 -11.74 5.83
N HIS A 67 -21.23 -12.37 5.94
CA HIS A 67 -20.13 -12.15 5.03
C HIS A 67 -20.49 -12.49 3.58
N GLN A 68 -21.13 -13.64 3.34
CA GLN A 68 -21.56 -14.03 1.99
C GLN A 68 -22.55 -13.03 1.38
N ALA A 69 -23.42 -12.42 2.19
CA ALA A 69 -24.30 -11.34 1.72
C ALA A 69 -23.51 -10.11 1.28
N ILE A 70 -22.48 -9.71 2.04
CA ILE A 70 -21.59 -8.59 1.69
C ILE A 70 -20.84 -8.89 0.39
N VAL A 71 -20.28 -10.08 0.26
CA VAL A 71 -19.59 -10.52 -0.99
C VAL A 71 -20.55 -10.50 -2.18
N SER A 72 -21.80 -10.92 -2.00
CA SER A 72 -22.81 -10.86 -3.07
C SER A 72 -23.13 -9.41 -3.46
N GLU A 73 -23.22 -8.50 -2.49
CA GLU A 73 -23.40 -7.07 -2.75
C GLU A 73 -22.18 -6.45 -3.44
N ALA A 74 -20.97 -6.86 -3.06
CA ALA A 74 -19.73 -6.41 -3.69
C ALA A 74 -19.67 -6.85 -5.16
N ASN A 75 -20.00 -8.11 -5.46
CA ASN A 75 -20.08 -8.62 -6.84
C ASN A 75 -21.13 -7.86 -7.69
N SER A 76 -22.27 -7.52 -7.10
CA SER A 76 -23.29 -6.72 -7.81
C SER A 76 -22.77 -5.33 -8.12
N PHE A 77 -22.11 -4.68 -7.16
CA PHE A 77 -21.53 -3.37 -7.34
C PHE A 77 -20.38 -3.40 -8.37
N ASP A 78 -19.51 -4.41 -8.33
CA ASP A 78 -18.44 -4.60 -9.31
C ASP A 78 -18.97 -4.74 -10.73
N SER A 79 -20.07 -5.48 -10.91
CA SER A 79 -20.70 -5.66 -12.24
C SER A 79 -21.32 -4.37 -12.82
N GLU A 80 -21.64 -3.40 -11.97
CA GLU A 80 -22.19 -2.09 -12.33
C GLU A 80 -21.12 -0.99 -12.41
N PHE A 81 -19.86 -1.34 -12.10
CA PHE A 81 -18.76 -0.39 -11.97
C PHE A 81 -18.39 0.23 -13.32
N ALA A 82 -18.59 1.54 -13.49
CA ALA A 82 -18.31 2.26 -14.71
C ALA A 82 -17.22 3.30 -14.52
N TYR A 83 -16.21 3.30 -15.39
CA TYR A 83 -15.10 4.24 -15.34
C TYR A 83 -15.47 5.52 -16.09
N LEU A 84 -16.24 6.41 -15.46
CA LEU A 84 -16.58 7.72 -16.01
C LEU A 84 -15.57 8.78 -15.57
N GLY A 85 -15.27 9.75 -16.43
CA GLY A 85 -14.35 10.83 -16.06
C GLY A 85 -14.07 11.80 -17.17
N THR A 86 -13.55 12.97 -16.80
CA THR A 86 -13.04 13.99 -17.72
C THR A 86 -11.51 14.05 -17.75
N ASP A 87 -10.87 13.45 -16.73
CA ASP A 87 -9.41 13.35 -16.58
C ASP A 87 -9.04 11.92 -16.16
N PRO A 88 -8.38 11.12 -17.04
CA PRO A 88 -8.04 9.73 -16.74
C PRO A 88 -7.18 9.55 -15.49
N ILE A 89 -6.33 10.54 -15.15
CA ILE A 89 -5.46 10.45 -13.95
C ILE A 89 -6.30 10.57 -12.69
N THR A 90 -7.15 11.59 -12.59
CA THR A 90 -8.04 11.74 -11.42
C THR A 90 -8.96 10.55 -11.29
N ALA A 91 -9.54 10.07 -12.40
CA ALA A 91 -10.36 8.87 -12.45
C ALA A 91 -9.58 7.64 -11.91
N SER A 92 -8.37 7.40 -12.40
CA SER A 92 -7.55 6.26 -11.97
C SER A 92 -7.22 6.28 -10.48
N LEU A 93 -6.99 7.45 -9.90
CA LEU A 93 -6.68 7.57 -8.46
C LEU A 93 -7.89 7.21 -7.58
N VAL A 94 -9.08 7.64 -7.98
CA VAL A 94 -10.30 7.35 -7.22
C VAL A 94 -10.77 5.91 -7.45
N TYR A 95 -10.90 5.50 -8.70
CA TYR A 95 -11.33 4.15 -9.04
C TYR A 95 -10.33 3.10 -8.57
N GLY A 96 -9.03 3.35 -8.69
CA GLY A 96 -8.03 2.42 -8.19
C GLY A 96 -8.07 2.23 -6.66
N GLN A 97 -8.58 3.20 -5.90
CA GLN A 97 -8.84 2.98 -4.48
C GLN A 97 -10.10 2.15 -4.27
N ALA A 98 -11.18 2.41 -5.03
CA ALA A 98 -12.42 1.64 -4.95
C ALA A 98 -12.20 0.18 -5.40
N GLU A 99 -11.45 -0.05 -6.49
CA GLU A 99 -11.05 -1.38 -6.96
C GLU A 99 -10.34 -2.17 -5.85
N ARG A 100 -9.38 -1.56 -5.15
CA ARG A 100 -8.64 -2.24 -4.05
C ARG A 100 -9.53 -2.59 -2.87
N PHE A 101 -10.50 -1.73 -2.54
CA PHE A 101 -11.47 -2.05 -1.50
C PHE A 101 -12.37 -3.20 -1.91
N LEU A 102 -12.86 -3.21 -3.15
CA LEU A 102 -13.65 -4.32 -3.69
C LEU A 102 -12.87 -5.63 -3.72
N ASP A 103 -11.66 -5.60 -4.25
CA ASP A 103 -10.76 -6.76 -4.29
C ASP A 103 -10.55 -7.36 -2.90
N SER A 104 -10.33 -6.50 -1.90
CA SER A 104 -10.16 -6.95 -0.51
C SER A 104 -11.42 -7.61 0.08
N VAL A 105 -12.63 -7.24 -0.39
CA VAL A 105 -13.89 -7.89 -0.01
C VAL A 105 -14.08 -9.21 -0.75
N LEU A 106 -13.65 -9.29 -2.01
CA LEU A 106 -13.85 -10.43 -2.90
C LEU A 106 -12.76 -11.50 -2.72
N ASP A 107 -11.61 -11.16 -2.12
CA ASP A 107 -10.51 -12.09 -1.87
C ASP A 107 -10.82 -13.05 -0.70
N ASP A 108 -11.26 -14.27 -1.06
CA ASP A 108 -11.55 -15.34 -0.10
C ASP A 108 -10.32 -15.86 0.67
N GLY A 109 -9.11 -15.48 0.29
CA GLY A 109 -7.85 -15.96 0.88
C GLY A 109 -7.65 -15.55 2.35
N ARG A 110 -8.41 -14.57 2.83
CA ARG A 110 -8.33 -14.02 4.19
C ARG A 110 -9.39 -14.54 5.15
N THR A 111 -10.27 -15.44 4.71
CA THR A 111 -11.32 -15.98 5.59
C THR A 111 -10.72 -16.63 6.84
N PRO A 112 -11.27 -16.34 8.05
CA PRO A 112 -10.80 -16.95 9.28
C PRO A 112 -10.83 -18.47 9.20
N THR A 113 -9.68 -19.11 9.41
CA THR A 113 -9.60 -20.56 9.43
C THR A 113 -9.76 -21.06 10.85
N SER A 114 -10.58 -22.10 11.04
CA SER A 114 -10.86 -22.73 12.36
C SER A 114 -9.63 -23.43 12.99
N ARG A 115 -8.43 -22.90 12.79
CA ARG A 115 -7.18 -23.41 13.36
C ARG A 115 -6.99 -23.07 14.84
N LYS A 116 -7.89 -22.26 15.41
CA LYS A 116 -7.79 -21.86 16.81
C LYS A 116 -8.44 -22.84 17.75
N SER A 117 -7.82 -23.01 18.90
CA SER A 117 -8.25 -23.92 19.97
C SER A 117 -9.57 -23.52 20.65
N SER A 118 -10.16 -22.36 20.29
CA SER A 118 -11.36 -21.81 20.90
C SER A 118 -12.37 -21.35 19.86
N GLN A 119 -13.55 -21.99 19.85
CA GLN A 119 -14.68 -21.58 19.01
C GLN A 119 -15.09 -20.11 19.22
N LEU A 120 -15.02 -19.64 20.46
CA LEU A 120 -15.30 -18.23 20.78
C LEU A 120 -14.37 -17.27 20.02
N LEU A 121 -13.07 -17.54 20.02
CA LEU A 121 -12.12 -16.69 19.28
C LEU A 121 -12.34 -16.78 17.77
N THR A 122 -12.73 -17.93 17.24
CA THR A 122 -13.11 -18.07 15.83
C THR A 122 -14.33 -17.21 15.50
N VAL A 123 -15.35 -17.18 16.37
CA VAL A 123 -16.53 -16.30 16.19
C VAL A 123 -16.14 -14.83 16.28
N ALA A 124 -15.25 -14.46 17.21
CA ALA A 124 -14.73 -13.09 17.31
C ALA A 124 -14.00 -12.66 16.03
N GLU A 125 -13.14 -13.52 15.48
CA GLU A 125 -12.43 -13.26 14.21
C GLU A 125 -13.37 -13.14 13.01
N TRP A 126 -14.41 -13.95 12.96
CA TRP A 126 -15.46 -13.78 11.96
C TRP A 126 -16.20 -12.45 12.12
N GLY A 127 -16.39 -11.96 13.36
CA GLY A 127 -16.97 -10.65 13.62
C GLY A 127 -16.12 -9.52 13.03
N ASP A 128 -14.82 -9.54 13.30
CA ASP A 128 -13.85 -8.61 12.72
C ASP A 128 -13.84 -8.68 11.18
N HIS A 129 -13.78 -9.87 10.62
CA HIS A 129 -13.74 -10.09 9.18
C HIS A 129 -14.98 -9.56 8.46
N VAL A 130 -16.17 -9.81 9.00
CA VAL A 130 -17.46 -9.30 8.49
C VAL A 130 -17.47 -7.77 8.50
N GLU A 131 -17.04 -7.16 9.60
CA GLU A 131 -17.03 -5.70 9.71
C GLU A 131 -16.02 -5.06 8.75
N THR A 132 -14.84 -5.64 8.64
CA THR A 132 -13.81 -5.20 7.68
C THR A 132 -14.36 -5.23 6.26
N ALA A 133 -14.99 -6.32 5.85
CA ALA A 133 -15.59 -6.44 4.52
C ALA A 133 -16.71 -5.40 4.29
N ARG A 134 -17.56 -5.17 5.29
CA ARG A 134 -18.63 -4.17 5.24
C ARG A 134 -18.09 -2.76 5.05
N VAL A 135 -17.14 -2.37 5.89
CA VAL A 135 -16.52 -1.03 5.83
C VAL A 135 -15.83 -0.81 4.49
N GLN A 136 -15.11 -1.80 3.99
CA GLN A 136 -14.45 -1.70 2.69
C GLN A 136 -15.44 -1.54 1.52
N LEU A 137 -16.56 -2.28 1.53
CA LEU A 137 -17.61 -2.11 0.53
C LEU A 137 -18.27 -0.73 0.61
N ASP A 138 -18.55 -0.26 1.80
CA ASP A 138 -19.15 1.06 2.02
C ASP A 138 -18.20 2.18 1.58
N ASP A 139 -16.90 2.06 1.85
CA ASP A 139 -15.87 3.00 1.40
C ASP A 139 -15.70 2.98 -0.12
N ALA A 140 -15.71 1.80 -0.76
CA ALA A 140 -15.67 1.70 -2.22
C ALA A 140 -16.86 2.43 -2.86
N ARG A 141 -18.06 2.19 -2.37
CA ARG A 141 -19.30 2.87 -2.82
C ARG A 141 -19.23 4.37 -2.59
N TYR A 142 -18.81 4.78 -1.38
CA TYR A 142 -18.69 6.20 -1.06
C TYR A 142 -17.74 6.95 -2.00
N LEU A 143 -16.56 6.39 -2.25
CA LEU A 143 -15.59 7.01 -3.16
C LEU A 143 -16.13 7.09 -4.59
N TYR A 144 -16.74 6.02 -5.06
CA TYR A 144 -17.35 5.93 -6.38
C TYR A 144 -18.46 6.97 -6.56
N ASP A 145 -19.47 6.95 -5.69
CA ASP A 145 -20.62 7.86 -5.76
C ASP A 145 -20.19 9.31 -5.59
N ARG A 146 -19.27 9.56 -4.65
CA ARG A 146 -18.73 10.90 -4.42
C ARG A 146 -18.03 11.46 -5.64
N TYR A 147 -17.20 10.66 -6.30
CA TYR A 147 -16.53 11.08 -7.52
C TYR A 147 -17.52 11.29 -8.65
N GLN A 148 -18.41 10.36 -8.90
CA GLN A 148 -19.42 10.50 -9.94
C GLN A 148 -20.31 11.74 -9.75
N SER A 149 -20.67 12.06 -8.51
CA SER A 149 -21.46 13.28 -8.21
C SER A 149 -20.73 14.60 -8.51
N THR A 150 -19.42 14.55 -8.77
CA THR A 150 -18.62 15.73 -9.15
C THR A 150 -18.44 15.86 -10.66
N LEU A 151 -18.80 14.81 -11.41
CA LEU A 151 -18.65 14.80 -12.86
C LEU A 151 -19.78 15.59 -13.55
N PRO A 152 -19.50 16.22 -14.67
CA PRO A 152 -20.55 16.81 -15.50
C PRO A 152 -21.41 15.71 -16.15
N ASP A 153 -22.65 16.05 -16.53
CA ASP A 153 -23.63 15.10 -17.09
C ASP A 153 -23.15 14.44 -18.39
N ASP A 154 -22.21 15.04 -19.10
CA ASP A 154 -21.62 14.57 -20.36
C ASP A 154 -20.27 13.87 -20.16
N ALA A 155 -19.88 13.53 -18.94
CA ALA A 155 -18.65 12.80 -18.67
C ALA A 155 -18.64 11.46 -19.42
N GLY A 156 -17.57 11.25 -20.21
CA GLY A 156 -17.37 10.03 -20.99
C GLY A 156 -16.74 8.89 -20.19
N SER A 157 -16.71 7.70 -20.81
CA SER A 157 -15.94 6.57 -20.28
C SER A 157 -14.44 6.80 -20.51
N VAL A 158 -13.64 6.55 -19.46
CA VAL A 158 -12.17 6.53 -19.53
C VAL A 158 -11.61 5.09 -19.47
N ALA A 159 -12.48 4.08 -19.51
CA ALA A 159 -12.09 2.68 -19.38
C ALA A 159 -11.11 2.23 -20.46
N ASP A 160 -11.41 2.55 -21.73
CA ASP A 160 -10.57 2.17 -22.88
C ASP A 160 -9.21 2.88 -22.80
N THR A 161 -9.18 4.17 -22.43
CA THR A 161 -7.94 4.93 -22.25
C THR A 161 -7.06 4.30 -21.16
N LEU A 162 -7.64 3.97 -20.00
CA LEU A 162 -6.91 3.32 -18.91
C LEU A 162 -6.39 1.94 -19.34
N SER A 163 -7.23 1.14 -19.98
CA SER A 163 -6.85 -0.22 -20.41
C SER A 163 -5.74 -0.20 -21.46
N THR A 164 -5.84 0.68 -22.47
CA THR A 164 -4.82 0.83 -23.52
C THR A 164 -3.48 1.30 -22.92
N ALA A 165 -3.52 2.29 -22.03
CA ALA A 165 -2.32 2.76 -21.34
C ALA A 165 -1.67 1.64 -20.50
N VAL A 166 -2.46 0.88 -19.76
CA VAL A 166 -1.97 -0.26 -18.97
C VAL A 166 -1.32 -1.33 -19.85
N GLU A 167 -1.92 -1.68 -20.99
CA GLU A 167 -1.32 -2.67 -21.91
C GLU A 167 0.01 -2.20 -22.46
N THR A 168 0.10 -0.92 -22.85
CA THR A 168 1.33 -0.29 -23.33
C THR A 168 2.42 -0.34 -22.25
N LEU A 169 2.09 0.10 -21.04
CA LEU A 169 3.02 0.11 -19.90
C LEU A 169 3.43 -1.29 -19.47
N ARG A 170 2.50 -2.24 -19.47
CA ARG A 170 2.78 -3.66 -19.17
C ARG A 170 3.82 -4.23 -20.12
N SER A 171 3.67 -3.96 -21.43
CA SER A 171 4.63 -4.41 -22.44
C SER A 171 6.04 -3.83 -22.19
N ASP A 172 6.14 -2.53 -21.89
CA ASP A 172 7.42 -1.88 -21.56
C ASP A 172 8.04 -2.44 -20.28
N LEU A 173 7.25 -2.60 -19.22
CA LEU A 173 7.69 -3.17 -17.95
C LEU A 173 8.23 -4.60 -18.11
N GLN A 174 7.53 -5.44 -18.86
CA GLN A 174 7.96 -6.81 -19.13
C GLN A 174 9.26 -6.85 -19.97
N HIS A 175 9.38 -5.92 -20.92
CA HIS A 175 10.62 -5.80 -21.70
C HIS A 175 11.81 -5.40 -20.82
N ARG A 176 11.66 -4.36 -20.01
CA ARG A 176 12.71 -3.89 -19.07
C ARG A 176 13.07 -4.93 -18.01
N ARG A 177 12.07 -5.67 -17.49
CA ARG A 177 12.29 -6.75 -16.52
C ARG A 177 13.24 -7.83 -17.07
N LYS A 178 13.13 -8.18 -18.35
CA LYS A 178 14.03 -9.17 -18.99
C LYS A 178 15.49 -8.70 -19.03
N GLY A 179 15.71 -7.40 -18.95
CA GLY A 179 17.04 -6.80 -18.86
C GLY A 179 17.63 -6.73 -17.45
N LEU A 180 16.85 -7.06 -16.41
CA LEU A 180 17.37 -7.05 -15.05
C LEU A 180 18.47 -8.11 -14.90
N PRO A 181 19.60 -7.76 -14.28
CA PRO A 181 20.69 -8.72 -14.02
C PRO A 181 20.21 -9.79 -13.02
N GLU A 182 20.91 -10.91 -12.99
CA GLU A 182 20.71 -11.93 -11.97
C GLU A 182 20.88 -11.35 -10.55
N ALA A 183 20.24 -11.99 -9.57
CA ALA A 183 20.37 -11.57 -8.19
C ALA A 183 21.85 -11.59 -7.76
N PRO A 184 22.30 -10.57 -7.03
CA PRO A 184 23.69 -10.53 -6.58
C PRO A 184 23.97 -11.70 -5.63
N THR A 185 24.90 -12.57 -6.00
CA THR A 185 25.23 -13.79 -5.24
C THR A 185 26.25 -13.55 -4.14
N ASP A 186 27.15 -12.61 -4.34
CA ASP A 186 28.18 -12.25 -3.35
C ASP A 186 28.75 -10.85 -3.64
N ASP A 187 29.02 -10.09 -2.60
CA ASP A 187 29.67 -8.78 -2.69
C ASP A 187 30.47 -8.54 -1.39
N ASP A 188 31.73 -8.17 -1.54
CA ASP A 188 32.60 -7.83 -0.40
C ASP A 188 32.06 -6.65 0.42
N ASN A 189 31.21 -5.81 -0.18
CA ASN A 189 30.52 -4.72 0.49
C ASN A 189 29.06 -5.09 0.77
N ARG A 190 28.79 -5.45 2.04
CA ARG A 190 27.46 -5.87 2.52
C ARG A 190 26.37 -4.83 2.27
N LEU A 191 26.68 -3.53 2.39
CA LEU A 191 25.70 -2.45 2.19
C LEU A 191 25.35 -2.35 0.69
N ARG A 192 26.35 -2.41 -0.20
CA ARG A 192 26.15 -2.42 -1.64
C ARG A 192 25.32 -3.63 -2.08
N TRP A 193 25.64 -4.81 -1.54
CA TRP A 193 24.86 -6.02 -1.81
C TRP A 193 23.40 -5.85 -1.43
N ARG A 194 23.10 -5.40 -0.20
CA ARG A 194 21.72 -5.17 0.27
C ARG A 194 20.98 -4.16 -0.58
N LEU A 195 21.62 -3.05 -0.95
CA LEU A 195 21.00 -2.02 -1.76
C LEU A 195 20.63 -2.56 -3.15
N ARG A 196 21.54 -3.32 -3.77
CA ARG A 196 21.28 -3.96 -5.07
C ARG A 196 20.14 -4.99 -4.99
N ASP A 197 20.16 -5.82 -3.96
CA ASP A 197 19.14 -6.84 -3.74
C ASP A 197 17.76 -6.22 -3.47
N ASP A 198 17.68 -5.23 -2.59
CA ASP A 198 16.42 -4.53 -2.27
C ASP A 198 15.81 -3.83 -3.49
N ILE A 199 16.59 -3.04 -4.21
CA ILE A 199 16.09 -2.29 -5.37
C ILE A 199 15.72 -3.24 -6.51
N ARG A 200 16.54 -4.26 -6.79
CA ARG A 200 16.25 -5.26 -7.82
C ARG A 200 14.97 -6.05 -7.49
N SER A 201 14.88 -6.60 -6.27
CA SER A 201 13.71 -7.37 -5.83
C SER A 201 12.43 -6.52 -5.86
N ASN A 202 12.54 -5.24 -5.53
CA ASN A 202 11.43 -4.30 -5.59
C ASN A 202 11.00 -4.05 -7.04
N ALA A 203 11.96 -3.88 -7.98
CA ALA A 203 11.67 -3.72 -9.39
C ALA A 203 10.98 -4.96 -9.96
N GLU A 204 11.50 -6.16 -9.68
CA GLU A 204 10.93 -7.43 -10.13
C GLU A 204 9.49 -7.63 -9.61
N SER A 205 9.28 -7.53 -8.30
CA SER A 205 7.96 -7.71 -7.67
C SER A 205 6.95 -6.65 -8.07
N SER A 206 7.40 -5.43 -8.40
CA SER A 206 6.49 -4.36 -8.83
C SER A 206 5.90 -4.61 -10.21
N VAL A 207 6.62 -5.31 -11.09
CA VAL A 207 6.10 -5.71 -12.40
C VAL A 207 5.03 -6.79 -12.26
N ASP A 208 5.25 -7.79 -11.40
CA ASP A 208 4.28 -8.87 -11.16
C ASP A 208 2.93 -8.32 -10.66
N ARG A 209 2.96 -7.32 -9.78
CA ARG A 209 1.74 -6.69 -9.24
C ARG A 209 0.85 -6.02 -10.28
N VAL A 210 1.38 -5.64 -11.43
CA VAL A 210 0.54 -5.07 -12.51
C VAL A 210 -0.40 -6.13 -13.10
N ASP A 211 0.08 -7.38 -13.19
CA ASP A 211 -0.71 -8.50 -13.70
C ASP A 211 -1.75 -9.00 -12.69
N GLU A 212 -1.53 -8.74 -11.40
CA GLU A 212 -2.41 -9.09 -10.29
C GLU A 212 -3.41 -7.98 -9.93
N ALA A 213 -3.38 -6.84 -10.63
CA ALA A 213 -4.24 -5.70 -10.31
C ALA A 213 -5.72 -6.02 -10.57
N PRO A 214 -6.64 -5.66 -9.65
CA PRO A 214 -8.06 -5.98 -9.76
C PRO A 214 -8.79 -5.24 -10.88
N GLY A 215 -8.22 -4.13 -11.37
CA GLY A 215 -8.80 -3.35 -12.47
C GLY A 215 -7.81 -2.38 -13.09
N PRO A 216 -8.19 -1.72 -14.19
CA PRO A 216 -7.29 -0.89 -15.00
C PRO A 216 -6.76 0.35 -14.22
N ALA A 217 -7.55 0.88 -13.31
CA ALA A 217 -7.12 2.04 -12.51
C ALA A 217 -6.04 1.67 -11.49
N THR A 218 -6.19 0.54 -10.81
CA THR A 218 -5.14 -0.02 -9.93
C THR A 218 -3.92 -0.44 -10.74
N ALA A 219 -4.11 -1.09 -11.89
CA ALA A 219 -3.03 -1.50 -12.78
C ALA A 219 -2.17 -0.31 -13.24
N LEU A 220 -2.78 0.84 -13.57
CA LEU A 220 -2.06 2.07 -13.91
C LEU A 220 -1.17 2.55 -12.76
N SER A 221 -1.71 2.55 -11.53
CA SER A 221 -0.94 2.91 -10.32
C SER A 221 0.21 1.93 -10.07
N MET A 222 -0.02 0.63 -10.25
CA MET A 222 1.02 -0.40 -10.12
C MET A 222 2.08 -0.28 -11.21
N ALA A 223 1.68 0.01 -12.46
CA ALA A 223 2.61 0.25 -13.57
C ALA A 223 3.51 1.47 -13.31
N THR A 224 2.95 2.56 -12.78
CA THR A 224 3.74 3.75 -12.38
C THR A 224 4.78 3.41 -11.33
N ARG A 225 4.42 2.59 -10.34
CA ARG A 225 5.35 2.09 -9.31
C ARG A 225 6.41 1.18 -9.91
N GLY A 226 6.03 0.28 -10.82
CA GLY A 226 6.94 -0.62 -11.52
C GLY A 226 7.98 0.13 -12.35
N LEU A 227 7.55 1.13 -13.13
CA LEU A 227 8.46 2.01 -13.87
C LEU A 227 9.42 2.75 -12.93
N THR A 228 8.88 3.33 -11.84
CA THR A 228 9.72 4.01 -10.85
C THR A 228 10.78 3.09 -10.27
N ALA A 229 10.43 1.84 -9.97
CA ALA A 229 11.36 0.87 -9.39
C ALA A 229 12.42 0.42 -10.38
N LEU A 230 12.05 0.18 -11.65
CA LEU A 230 13.00 -0.16 -12.72
C LEU A 230 13.97 1.00 -13.00
N LEU A 231 13.47 2.23 -13.13
CA LEU A 231 14.31 3.41 -13.30
C LEU A 231 15.23 3.68 -12.10
N ALA A 232 14.76 3.36 -10.87
CA ALA A 232 15.62 3.43 -9.69
C ALA A 232 16.73 2.39 -9.72
N HIS A 233 16.45 1.20 -10.25
CA HIS A 233 17.45 0.16 -10.48
C HIS A 233 18.50 0.61 -11.51
N ASP A 234 18.07 1.16 -12.64
CA ASP A 234 18.98 1.66 -13.67
C ASP A 234 19.90 2.75 -13.10
N ARG A 235 19.34 3.73 -12.36
CA ARG A 235 20.13 4.77 -11.69
C ARG A 235 21.13 4.22 -10.67
N LEU A 236 20.79 3.16 -9.95
CA LEU A 236 21.73 2.50 -9.05
C LEU A 236 22.87 1.85 -9.85
N THR A 237 22.53 1.20 -10.94
CA THR A 237 23.52 0.54 -11.82
C THR A 237 24.50 1.56 -12.37
N ASP A 238 24.03 2.68 -12.93
CA ASP A 238 24.86 3.78 -13.45
C ASP A 238 25.82 4.31 -12.37
N ARG A 239 25.32 4.57 -11.15
CA ARG A 239 26.14 5.06 -10.03
C ARG A 239 27.24 4.07 -9.62
N LEU A 240 26.92 2.77 -9.67
CA LEU A 240 27.91 1.72 -9.37
C LEU A 240 28.96 1.59 -10.48
N GLU A 241 28.58 1.73 -11.76
CA GLU A 241 29.49 1.74 -12.90
C GLU A 241 30.40 2.96 -12.90
N ASP A 242 29.89 4.12 -12.43
CA ASP A 242 30.67 5.34 -12.21
C ASP A 242 31.64 5.23 -11.01
N GLY A 243 31.64 4.09 -10.32
CA GLY A 243 32.58 3.79 -9.22
C GLY A 243 32.15 4.34 -7.87
N GLU A 244 30.86 4.71 -7.70
CA GLU A 244 30.37 5.17 -6.41
C GLU A 244 30.41 4.06 -5.36
N THR A 245 30.92 4.39 -4.19
CA THR A 245 30.99 3.47 -3.05
C THR A 245 29.96 3.83 -2.00
N PHE A 246 29.25 2.82 -1.54
CA PHE A 246 28.28 2.96 -0.45
C PHE A 246 28.92 2.50 0.86
N GLY A 247 28.98 3.38 1.84
CA GLY A 247 29.57 3.11 3.15
C GLY A 247 29.02 4.05 4.20
N VAL A 248 29.17 3.67 5.46
CA VAL A 248 28.83 4.49 6.63
C VAL A 248 29.99 4.43 7.60
N GLU A 249 30.66 5.54 7.77
CA GLU A 249 31.78 5.68 8.71
C GLU A 249 31.42 6.59 9.87
N THR A 250 30.56 7.58 9.61
CA THR A 250 30.24 8.65 10.57
C THR A 250 28.73 8.93 10.68
N ALA A 251 28.32 9.61 11.73
CA ALA A 251 26.96 10.13 11.86
C ALA A 251 26.63 11.20 10.82
N ALA A 252 27.63 11.82 10.18
CA ALA A 252 27.41 12.75 9.06
C ALA A 252 26.88 12.03 7.85
N ASP A 253 27.44 10.86 7.48
CA ASP A 253 26.98 10.07 6.33
C ASP A 253 25.52 9.68 6.43
N VAL A 254 25.04 9.36 7.65
CA VAL A 254 23.62 9.07 7.90
C VAL A 254 22.75 10.30 7.69
N ARG A 255 23.17 11.46 8.19
CA ARG A 255 22.43 12.72 8.01
C ARG A 255 22.39 13.15 6.56
N ASP A 256 23.49 13.00 5.84
CA ASP A 256 23.60 13.36 4.42
C ASP A 256 22.72 12.46 3.56
N ALA A 257 22.69 11.14 3.83
CA ALA A 257 21.79 10.20 3.16
C ALA A 257 20.31 10.54 3.41
N ARG A 258 19.95 10.85 4.67
CA ARG A 258 18.60 11.29 5.03
C ARG A 258 18.21 12.57 4.33
N THR A 259 19.10 13.58 4.35
CA THR A 259 18.86 14.87 3.69
C THR A 259 18.67 14.69 2.20
N ALA A 260 19.53 13.90 1.54
CA ALA A 260 19.41 13.59 0.13
C ALA A 260 18.05 12.92 -0.22
N ALA A 261 17.53 12.07 0.66
CA ALA A 261 16.21 11.43 0.46
C ALA A 261 15.08 12.47 0.55
N VAL A 262 15.09 13.33 1.56
CA VAL A 262 14.07 14.37 1.75
C VAL A 262 14.10 15.38 0.59
N ASP A 263 15.29 15.83 0.19
CA ASP A 263 15.48 16.77 -0.92
C ASP A 263 15.00 16.16 -2.25
N ALA A 264 15.32 14.86 -2.49
CA ALA A 264 14.87 14.16 -3.69
C ALA A 264 13.33 14.01 -3.75
N ILE A 265 12.67 13.74 -2.63
CA ILE A 265 11.21 13.70 -2.54
C ILE A 265 10.59 15.06 -2.83
N THR A 266 11.16 16.13 -2.28
CA THR A 266 10.70 17.50 -2.47
C THR A 266 10.87 17.91 -3.94
N ALA A 267 12.05 17.70 -4.50
CA ALA A 267 12.33 18.01 -5.91
C ALA A 267 11.40 17.25 -6.86
N ALA A 268 11.18 15.95 -6.62
CA ALA A 268 10.28 15.15 -7.44
C ALA A 268 8.82 15.64 -7.41
N LEU A 269 8.36 16.19 -6.29
CA LEU A 269 7.03 16.85 -6.21
C LEU A 269 6.95 18.09 -7.09
N ASP A 270 8.01 18.90 -7.12
CA ASP A 270 8.06 20.15 -7.85
C ASP A 270 8.28 19.93 -9.36
N GLU A 271 9.07 18.92 -9.73
CA GLU A 271 9.44 18.60 -11.12
C GLU A 271 8.39 17.77 -11.84
N SER A 272 7.51 17.06 -11.11
CA SER A 272 6.55 16.16 -11.74
C SER A 272 5.40 16.91 -12.41
N PRO A 273 5.06 16.62 -13.67
CA PRO A 273 4.04 17.34 -14.44
C PRO A 273 2.63 17.16 -13.87
N ARG A 274 2.38 16.05 -13.17
CA ARG A 274 1.09 15.70 -12.55
C ARG A 274 1.27 15.25 -11.11
N THR A 275 1.33 16.21 -10.21
CA THR A 275 1.54 15.96 -8.76
C THR A 275 0.57 14.95 -8.16
N ALA A 276 -0.68 14.90 -8.64
CA ALA A 276 -1.68 13.92 -8.15
C ALA A 276 -1.23 12.48 -8.38
N LEU A 277 -0.66 12.17 -9.56
CA LEU A 277 -0.19 10.83 -9.92
C LEU A 277 0.99 10.38 -9.06
N VAL A 278 1.90 11.31 -8.74
CA VAL A 278 3.17 10.97 -8.08
C VAL A 278 3.12 10.99 -6.55
N ARG A 279 2.18 11.72 -5.96
CA ARG A 279 2.04 11.79 -4.49
C ARG A 279 1.96 10.45 -3.78
N PRO A 280 1.17 9.46 -4.24
CA PRO A 280 1.13 8.16 -3.59
C PRO A 280 2.47 7.43 -3.60
N ILE A 281 3.24 7.57 -4.69
CA ILE A 281 4.56 6.94 -4.84
C ILE A 281 5.60 7.62 -3.94
N LEU A 282 5.59 8.95 -3.90
CA LEU A 282 6.47 9.72 -3.03
C LEU A 282 6.11 9.55 -1.54
N ALA A 283 4.84 9.30 -1.21
CA ALA A 283 4.44 8.92 0.14
C ALA A 283 5.04 7.57 0.57
N ASP A 284 5.24 6.64 -0.35
CA ASP A 284 5.95 5.38 -0.05
C ASP A 284 7.44 5.64 0.22
N ALA A 285 8.09 6.49 -0.58
CA ALA A 285 9.47 6.91 -0.32
C ALA A 285 9.61 7.63 1.03
N ALA A 286 8.66 8.52 1.37
CA ALA A 286 8.64 9.21 2.66
C ALA A 286 8.42 8.23 3.83
N ARG A 287 7.63 7.17 3.66
CA ARG A 287 7.50 6.10 4.67
C ARG A 287 8.81 5.34 4.89
N SER A 288 9.57 5.03 3.83
CA SER A 288 10.91 4.45 3.99
C SER A 288 11.82 5.35 4.81
N VAL A 289 11.77 6.67 4.59
CA VAL A 289 12.53 7.65 5.41
C VAL A 289 12.08 7.60 6.86
N SER A 290 10.77 7.65 7.14
CA SER A 290 10.24 7.58 8.50
C SER A 290 10.61 6.27 9.20
N PHE A 291 10.54 5.15 8.50
CA PHE A 291 10.92 3.84 9.02
C PHE A 291 12.41 3.77 9.38
N ALA A 292 13.27 4.36 8.57
CA ALA A 292 14.69 4.49 8.87
C ALA A 292 14.94 5.39 10.09
N ASP A 293 14.21 6.53 10.19
CA ASP A 293 14.27 7.44 11.34
C ASP A 293 13.87 6.73 12.65
N ASP A 294 12.76 5.97 12.65
CA ASP A 294 12.28 5.21 13.81
C ASP A 294 13.30 4.16 14.26
N ARG A 295 13.94 3.50 13.31
CA ARG A 295 15.01 2.53 13.61
C ARG A 295 16.24 3.19 14.23
N LEU A 296 16.61 4.38 13.77
CA LEU A 296 17.71 5.14 14.35
C LEU A 296 17.35 5.63 15.76
N ALA A 297 16.12 6.07 15.98
CA ALA A 297 15.64 6.51 17.30
C ALA A 297 15.62 5.38 18.34
N ALA A 298 15.53 4.12 17.89
CA ALA A 298 15.57 2.95 18.77
C ALA A 298 16.99 2.58 19.25
N PHE A 299 18.04 3.27 18.79
CA PHE A 299 19.40 3.02 19.23
C PHE A 299 19.77 3.91 20.41
N ASP A 300 20.24 3.27 21.50
CA ASP A 300 20.80 3.95 22.67
C ASP A 300 22.34 3.82 22.66
N GLY A 301 23.03 4.95 22.86
CA GLY A 301 24.49 4.98 22.97
C GLY A 301 25.25 4.75 21.67
N ASP A 302 26.46 4.18 21.78
CA ASP A 302 27.33 3.93 20.63
C ASP A 302 26.79 2.81 19.75
N VAL A 303 26.60 3.10 18.46
CA VAL A 303 26.08 2.16 17.46
C VAL A 303 27.20 1.66 16.56
N ARG A 304 27.28 0.34 16.38
CA ARG A 304 28.22 -0.26 15.42
C ARG A 304 27.81 0.10 13.99
N PRO A 305 28.73 0.45 13.09
CA PRO A 305 28.43 0.81 11.69
C PRO A 305 27.51 -0.19 10.98
N SER A 306 27.70 -1.49 11.20
CA SER A 306 26.86 -2.53 10.56
C SER A 306 25.37 -2.50 10.96
N ARG A 307 24.99 -1.82 12.04
CA ARG A 307 23.59 -1.59 12.41
C ARG A 307 22.96 -0.43 11.63
N LEU A 308 23.79 0.44 11.05
CA LEU A 308 23.37 1.59 10.25
C LEU A 308 23.15 1.21 8.79
N ASP A 309 23.60 0.02 8.34
CA ASP A 309 23.41 -0.46 6.97
C ASP A 309 21.95 -0.36 6.52
N HIS A 310 21.01 -0.80 7.36
CA HIS A 310 19.59 -0.81 6.98
C HIS A 310 19.00 0.60 6.83
N PRO A 311 19.13 1.53 7.79
CA PRO A 311 18.69 2.92 7.58
C PRO A 311 19.29 3.57 6.33
N ILE A 312 20.56 3.32 6.04
CA ILE A 312 21.21 3.87 4.84
C ILE A 312 20.64 3.26 3.55
N VAL A 313 20.37 1.97 3.53
CA VAL A 313 19.69 1.32 2.38
C VAL A 313 18.33 1.97 2.15
N GLU A 314 17.53 2.18 3.20
CA GLU A 314 16.21 2.82 3.09
C GLU A 314 16.30 4.25 2.57
N TYR A 315 17.20 5.10 3.10
CA TYR A 315 17.39 6.47 2.61
C TYR A 315 17.87 6.51 1.16
N THR A 316 18.82 5.63 0.82
CA THR A 316 19.36 5.57 -0.54
C THR A 316 18.31 5.07 -1.53
N ALA A 317 17.57 4.04 -1.18
CA ALA A 317 16.47 3.52 -1.99
C ALA A 317 15.36 4.57 -2.16
N ALA A 318 14.99 5.28 -1.10
CA ALA A 318 14.03 6.40 -1.17
C ALA A 318 14.51 7.50 -2.10
N THR A 319 15.81 7.87 -2.04
CA THR A 319 16.43 8.86 -2.94
C THR A 319 16.34 8.43 -4.40
N LEU A 320 16.71 7.19 -4.70
CA LEU A 320 16.71 6.67 -6.08
C LEU A 320 15.30 6.59 -6.64
N ARG A 321 14.35 6.08 -5.85
CA ARG A 321 12.91 6.04 -6.22
C ARG A 321 12.38 7.45 -6.49
N ALA A 322 12.58 8.38 -5.56
CA ALA A 322 12.09 9.74 -5.70
C ALA A 322 12.63 10.42 -6.97
N ARG A 323 13.93 10.31 -7.24
CA ARG A 323 14.55 10.85 -8.47
C ARG A 323 14.06 10.20 -9.77
N SER A 324 13.45 9.01 -9.69
CA SER A 324 12.91 8.28 -10.84
C SER A 324 11.44 8.60 -11.13
N VAL A 325 10.73 9.18 -10.15
CA VAL A 325 9.30 9.49 -10.26
C VAL A 325 8.95 10.44 -11.41
N PRO A 326 9.66 11.55 -11.67
CA PRO A 326 9.31 12.44 -12.78
C PRO A 326 9.30 11.73 -14.13
N ALA A 327 10.36 10.99 -14.46
CA ALA A 327 10.46 10.25 -15.73
C ALA A 327 9.42 9.12 -15.84
N ALA A 328 9.15 8.39 -14.72
CA ALA A 328 8.07 7.42 -14.71
C ALA A 328 6.70 8.06 -14.96
N SER A 329 6.45 9.23 -14.38
CA SER A 329 5.21 9.99 -14.58
C SER A 329 5.04 10.45 -16.02
N GLU A 330 6.09 10.95 -16.67
CA GLU A 330 6.08 11.33 -18.09
C GLU A 330 5.70 10.13 -18.97
N THR A 331 6.34 8.96 -18.77
CA THR A 331 6.03 7.74 -19.52
C THR A 331 4.56 7.33 -19.38
N VAL A 332 3.99 7.47 -18.17
CA VAL A 332 2.57 7.16 -17.93
C VAL A 332 1.64 8.16 -18.63
N LEU A 333 2.01 9.44 -18.61
CA LEU A 333 1.23 10.48 -19.32
C LEU A 333 1.23 10.23 -20.84
N ASP A 334 2.39 9.92 -21.43
CA ASP A 334 2.51 9.58 -22.85
C ASP A 334 1.64 8.36 -23.22
N ALA A 335 1.58 7.37 -22.35
CA ALA A 335 0.72 6.19 -22.56
C ALA A 335 -0.78 6.50 -22.48
N LEU A 336 -1.19 7.49 -21.65
CA LEU A 336 -2.58 7.93 -21.53
C LEU A 336 -3.03 8.82 -22.71
N ASP A 337 -2.10 9.47 -23.40
CA ASP A 337 -2.36 10.35 -24.54
C ASP A 337 -2.41 9.59 -25.89
N THR A 338 -2.16 8.26 -25.88
CA THR A 338 -2.15 7.38 -27.06
C THR A 338 -3.53 6.76 -27.30
#